data_7de243e79dbab4a5f4583dd2c1af2f50
#
_entry.id   7de243e79dbab4a5f4583dd2c1af2f50
#
_cell.length_a   1.000
_cell.length_b   1.000
_cell.length_c   1.000
_cell.angle_alpha   90.00
_cell.angle_beta   90.00
_cell.angle_gamma   90.00
#
_symmetry.space_group_name_H-M   'P 1'
#
loop_
_entity.id
_entity.type
_entity.pdbx_description
1 polymer ?
#
loop_
_entity_poly.entity_id
_entity_poly.type
_entity_poly.pdbx_seq_one_letter_code
_entity_poly.pdbx_strand_id
1 'polypeptide(L)'
;LFRSVLFPAVRAQSLEECRQAAEQNYPIIRQYDLIARTTELTVRNIQKAWFPQISVTAQGSYQNKVTAWPENLQGLFAQMGLQLQGLSRDQYKVGIDVRQTLFDGGTIGSRREIARGEGAVQAAQTEVDLYKIGQRVHEMYFALLLLDEQLRLNADANALLRSNEQQLAAMLKSGTASAGDFENVKAERLSAEQQQTDLLSQRQTLQRLLSLFCGIPVDSIRRPPVPNLPSGENKRPELRLFDCRLQLTDAQEKALDAQLLPQLGLFAQGYYGNPGLNLFEDMMKRRWSWNGIAGLKLTWNLSALYTHRNEKSKLRVQRELIENARQQFLFNNRLDETQQSENVRRFRAIAQRDGEIIALRTAVRKAAESKLAHGIIDVNGLLREINKENAAKTQQAIHEIDMLKAMYDLKFSHNE
;
A
#
# COMPACT_ATOMS: atom_id res chain seq x y z
N LEU A 1 7.24 -31.90 -36.14
CA LEU A 1 7.87 -31.31 -34.95
C LEU A 1 6.87 -31.34 -33.81
N PHE A 2 6.82 -32.47 -33.09
CA PHE A 2 6.07 -32.62 -31.83
C PHE A 2 6.78 -31.78 -30.76
N ARG A 3 6.20 -30.65 -30.40
CA ARG A 3 6.59 -29.89 -29.21
C ARG A 3 6.01 -30.67 -28.01
N SER A 4 6.88 -31.44 -27.35
CA SER A 4 6.57 -32.04 -26.04
C SER A 4 6.23 -30.91 -25.07
N VAL A 5 4.94 -30.79 -24.72
CA VAL A 5 4.49 -29.99 -23.61
C VAL A 5 4.99 -30.72 -22.36
N LEU A 6 6.12 -30.32 -21.83
CA LEU A 6 6.52 -30.68 -20.47
C LEU A 6 5.47 -30.03 -19.55
N PHE A 7 4.57 -30.83 -19.01
CA PHE A 7 3.78 -30.43 -17.83
C PHE A 7 4.80 -30.19 -16.72
N PRO A 8 4.85 -28.97 -16.15
CA PRO A 8 5.68 -28.76 -14.98
C PRO A 8 5.20 -29.72 -13.89
N ALA A 9 6.09 -30.49 -13.32
CA ALA A 9 5.78 -31.33 -12.17
C ALA A 9 5.08 -30.44 -11.12
N VAL A 10 3.92 -30.89 -10.64
CA VAL A 10 3.17 -30.21 -9.57
C VAL A 10 4.10 -30.13 -8.36
N ARG A 11 4.77 -29.01 -8.20
CA ARG A 11 5.68 -28.75 -7.08
C ARG A 11 4.90 -28.03 -6.00
N ALA A 12 4.87 -28.61 -4.80
CA ALA A 12 4.26 -27.96 -3.66
C ALA A 12 4.97 -26.63 -3.37
N GLN A 13 4.22 -25.52 -3.41
CA GLN A 13 4.73 -24.18 -3.18
C GLN A 13 5.06 -23.97 -1.70
N SER A 14 6.16 -23.27 -1.43
CA SER A 14 6.51 -22.80 -0.09
C SER A 14 5.81 -21.45 0.20
N LEU A 15 5.74 -21.09 1.49
CA LEU A 15 5.20 -19.82 1.94
C LEU A 15 5.94 -18.65 1.27
N GLU A 16 7.26 -18.73 1.21
CA GLU A 16 8.09 -17.66 0.64
C GLU A 16 7.90 -17.52 -0.88
N GLU A 17 7.78 -18.65 -1.62
CA GLU A 17 7.46 -18.62 -3.05
C GLU A 17 6.09 -17.97 -3.31
N CYS A 18 5.08 -18.29 -2.48
CA CYS A 18 3.75 -17.66 -2.59
C CYS A 18 3.80 -16.17 -2.27
N ARG A 19 4.57 -15.75 -1.26
CA ARG A 19 4.74 -14.34 -0.89
C ARG A 19 5.38 -13.55 -2.01
N GLN A 20 6.51 -14.01 -2.52
CA GLN A 20 7.25 -13.36 -3.61
C GLN A 20 6.41 -13.29 -4.90
N ALA A 21 5.70 -14.37 -5.24
CA ALA A 21 4.81 -14.40 -6.39
C ALA A 21 3.67 -13.38 -6.24
N ALA A 22 3.06 -13.28 -5.06
CA ALA A 22 1.99 -12.32 -4.78
C ALA A 22 2.49 -10.88 -4.84
N GLU A 23 3.65 -10.57 -4.26
CA GLU A 23 4.27 -9.24 -4.31
C GLU A 23 4.54 -8.82 -5.76
N GLN A 24 4.97 -9.74 -6.63
CA GLN A 24 5.24 -9.45 -8.04
C GLN A 24 3.96 -9.36 -8.90
N ASN A 25 2.94 -10.14 -8.58
CA ASN A 25 1.70 -10.18 -9.36
C ASN A 25 0.73 -9.08 -8.99
N TYR A 26 0.72 -8.62 -7.73
CA TYR A 26 -0.28 -7.69 -7.25
C TYR A 26 -0.15 -6.33 -7.95
N PRO A 27 -1.26 -5.78 -8.48
CA PRO A 27 -1.20 -4.57 -9.33
C PRO A 27 -0.48 -3.37 -8.71
N ILE A 28 -0.39 -3.29 -7.38
CA ILE A 28 0.27 -2.20 -6.67
C ILE A 28 1.78 -2.13 -6.95
N ILE A 29 2.42 -3.23 -7.37
CA ILE A 29 3.84 -3.25 -7.71
C ILE A 29 4.17 -2.26 -8.84
N ARG A 30 3.23 -2.07 -9.78
CA ARG A 30 3.38 -1.13 -10.89
C ARG A 30 3.41 0.33 -10.44
N GLN A 31 2.94 0.61 -9.22
CA GLN A 31 2.95 1.97 -8.68
C GLN A 31 4.38 2.47 -8.48
N TYR A 32 5.36 1.60 -8.21
CA TYR A 32 6.75 2.03 -8.08
C TYR A 32 7.26 2.71 -9.35
N ASP A 33 7.07 2.08 -10.49
CA ASP A 33 7.49 2.65 -11.78
C ASP A 33 6.73 3.94 -12.10
N LEU A 34 5.43 3.97 -11.83
CA LEU A 34 4.59 5.15 -12.06
C LEU A 34 4.99 6.30 -11.14
N ILE A 35 5.26 6.05 -9.86
CA ILE A 35 5.72 7.04 -8.90
C ILE A 35 7.10 7.57 -9.32
N ALA A 36 8.05 6.68 -9.63
CA ALA A 36 9.38 7.06 -10.08
C ALA A 36 9.33 7.95 -11.33
N ARG A 37 8.55 7.54 -12.33
CA ARG A 37 8.37 8.29 -13.57
C ARG A 37 7.68 9.64 -13.36
N THR A 38 6.64 9.68 -12.54
CA THR A 38 5.94 10.93 -12.21
C THR A 38 6.86 11.89 -11.45
N THR A 39 7.60 11.39 -10.48
CA THR A 39 8.58 12.18 -9.71
C THR A 39 9.66 12.74 -10.63
N GLU A 40 10.21 11.91 -11.53
CA GLU A 40 11.22 12.35 -12.51
C GLU A 40 10.69 13.46 -13.43
N LEU A 41 9.48 13.28 -13.98
CA LEU A 41 8.85 14.30 -14.83
C LEU A 41 8.58 15.59 -14.06
N THR A 42 8.12 15.50 -12.82
CA THR A 42 7.90 16.65 -11.95
C THR A 42 9.21 17.39 -11.68
N VAL A 43 10.27 16.68 -11.32
CA VAL A 43 11.61 17.25 -11.10
C VAL A 43 12.14 17.93 -12.36
N ARG A 44 12.01 17.29 -13.53
CA ARG A 44 12.40 17.86 -14.82
C ARG A 44 11.59 19.13 -15.15
N ASN A 45 10.29 19.15 -14.86
CA ASN A 45 9.46 20.34 -15.08
C ASN A 45 9.86 21.48 -14.15
N ILE A 46 10.17 21.21 -12.87
CA ILE A 46 10.67 22.21 -11.93
C ILE A 46 12.00 22.80 -12.44
N GLN A 47 12.91 21.98 -12.97
CA GLN A 47 14.18 22.44 -13.55
C GLN A 47 13.99 23.38 -14.73
N LYS A 48 12.92 23.21 -15.53
CA LYS A 48 12.60 24.10 -16.66
C LYS A 48 12.24 25.53 -16.22
N ALA A 49 12.00 25.77 -14.94
CA ALA A 49 11.85 27.13 -14.42
C ALA A 49 13.12 28.01 -14.58
N TRP A 50 14.28 27.38 -14.84
CA TRP A 50 15.50 28.08 -15.24
C TRP A 50 15.52 28.54 -16.70
N PHE A 51 14.61 28.05 -17.54
CA PHE A 51 14.53 28.47 -18.94
C PHE A 51 13.74 29.78 -19.06
N PRO A 52 13.96 30.56 -20.16
CA PRO A 52 13.16 31.72 -20.43
C PRO A 52 11.68 31.41 -20.45
N GLN A 53 10.90 32.12 -19.67
CA GLN A 53 9.44 32.03 -19.67
C GLN A 53 8.92 33.04 -20.68
N ILE A 54 8.31 32.54 -21.76
CA ILE A 54 7.82 33.34 -22.88
C ILE A 54 6.30 33.34 -22.84
N SER A 55 5.70 34.51 -22.86
CA SER A 55 4.27 34.67 -22.95
C SER A 55 3.89 35.69 -24.04
N VAL A 56 2.82 35.41 -24.76
CA VAL A 56 2.23 36.36 -25.72
C VAL A 56 1.02 36.99 -25.03
N THR A 57 0.97 38.31 -25.05
CA THR A 57 -0.11 39.09 -24.45
C THR A 57 -0.78 39.99 -25.46
N ALA A 58 -2.11 40.02 -25.45
CA ALA A 58 -2.89 40.98 -26.19
C ALA A 58 -3.82 41.73 -25.23
N GLN A 59 -3.80 43.03 -25.26
CA GLN A 59 -4.57 43.87 -24.34
C GLN A 59 -5.29 44.96 -25.12
N GLY A 60 -6.59 45.09 -24.90
CA GLY A 60 -7.38 46.27 -25.27
C GLY A 60 -7.86 46.93 -23.98
N SER A 61 -7.78 48.23 -23.90
CA SER A 61 -8.28 49.00 -22.75
C SER A 61 -8.92 50.31 -23.20
N TYR A 62 -9.95 50.76 -22.49
CA TYR A 62 -10.56 52.07 -22.62
C TYR A 62 -10.29 52.89 -21.37
N GLN A 63 -9.81 54.14 -21.57
CA GLN A 63 -9.50 55.07 -20.48
C GLN A 63 -10.44 56.27 -20.57
N ASN A 64 -11.12 56.62 -19.48
CA ASN A 64 -11.99 57.79 -19.41
C ASN A 64 -11.18 59.11 -19.43
N LYS A 65 -9.94 59.09 -18.93
CA LYS A 65 -8.99 60.18 -19.00
C LYS A 65 -7.65 59.68 -19.55
N VAL A 66 -7.07 60.42 -20.45
CA VAL A 66 -5.79 60.11 -21.09
C VAL A 66 -4.85 61.30 -20.97
N THR A 67 -3.56 61.06 -21.16
CA THR A 67 -2.53 62.12 -21.21
C THR A 67 -2.80 62.96 -22.46
N ALA A 68 -2.98 64.24 -22.24
CA ALA A 68 -3.16 65.26 -23.27
C ALA A 68 -2.36 66.49 -22.94
N TRP A 69 -2.10 67.30 -23.95
CA TRP A 69 -1.43 68.59 -23.74
C TRP A 69 -2.34 69.54 -22.97
N PRO A 70 -1.82 70.42 -22.11
CA PRO A 70 -2.60 71.50 -21.49
C PRO A 70 -3.31 72.37 -22.56
N GLU A 71 -4.55 72.81 -22.26
CA GLU A 71 -5.37 73.53 -23.20
C GLU A 71 -4.71 74.81 -23.77
N ASN A 72 -3.96 75.55 -22.92
CA ASN A 72 -3.18 76.73 -23.31
C ASN A 72 -2.13 76.43 -24.39
N LEU A 73 -1.44 75.25 -24.28
CA LEU A 73 -0.47 74.81 -25.29
C LEU A 73 -1.18 74.33 -26.58
N GLN A 74 -2.30 73.60 -26.42
CA GLN A 74 -3.09 73.17 -27.59
C GLN A 74 -3.53 74.39 -28.44
N GLY A 75 -3.97 75.49 -27.80
CA GLY A 75 -4.37 76.73 -28.50
C GLY A 75 -3.18 77.40 -29.21
N LEU A 76 -2.00 77.46 -28.57
CA LEU A 76 -0.81 78.03 -29.18
C LEU A 76 -0.32 77.24 -30.40
N PHE A 77 -0.26 75.92 -30.30
CA PHE A 77 0.15 75.05 -31.40
C PHE A 77 -0.87 75.01 -32.56
N ALA A 78 -2.18 75.13 -32.25
CA ALA A 78 -3.20 75.26 -33.26
C ALA A 78 -3.03 76.57 -34.14
N GLN A 79 -2.63 77.66 -33.55
CA GLN A 79 -2.26 78.90 -34.26
C GLN A 79 -1.06 78.71 -35.20
N MET A 80 -0.13 77.76 -34.85
CA MET A 80 1.04 77.40 -35.66
C MET A 80 0.72 76.33 -36.72
N GLY A 81 -0.54 75.92 -36.88
CA GLY A 81 -0.95 74.87 -37.81
C GLY A 81 -0.70 73.42 -37.34
N LEU A 82 -0.33 73.23 -36.06
CA LEU A 82 -0.06 71.90 -35.47
C LEU A 82 -1.22 71.45 -34.58
N GLN A 83 -1.86 70.30 -34.91
CA GLN A 83 -2.91 69.72 -34.09
C GLN A 83 -2.33 68.74 -33.07
N LEU A 84 -2.42 69.09 -31.77
CA LEU A 84 -2.03 68.20 -30.65
C LEU A 84 -3.24 67.44 -30.15
N GLN A 85 -3.37 66.15 -30.54
CA GLN A 85 -4.60 65.37 -30.30
C GLN A 85 -4.66 64.68 -28.91
N GLY A 86 -3.55 64.55 -28.21
CA GLY A 86 -3.44 63.73 -27.01
C GLY A 86 -3.50 62.21 -27.32
N LEU A 87 -3.34 61.35 -26.31
CA LEU A 87 -3.41 59.94 -26.51
C LEU A 87 -4.85 59.46 -26.83
N SER A 88 -5.01 58.31 -27.51
CA SER A 88 -6.30 57.71 -27.72
C SER A 88 -6.88 57.18 -26.41
N ARG A 89 -8.21 57.26 -26.23
CA ARG A 89 -8.89 56.65 -25.10
C ARG A 89 -8.92 55.13 -25.26
N ASP A 90 -9.03 54.65 -26.48
CA ASP A 90 -8.92 53.27 -26.85
C ASP A 90 -7.45 52.92 -27.06
N GLN A 91 -6.94 51.96 -26.27
CA GLN A 91 -5.55 51.58 -26.31
C GLN A 91 -5.41 50.08 -26.54
N TYR A 92 -4.53 49.71 -27.44
CA TYR A 92 -4.33 48.34 -27.85
C TYR A 92 -2.84 48.00 -27.90
N LYS A 93 -2.50 46.83 -27.42
CA LYS A 93 -1.13 46.32 -27.56
C LYS A 93 -1.16 44.79 -27.73
N VAL A 94 -0.29 44.29 -28.60
CA VAL A 94 -0.01 42.87 -28.77
C VAL A 94 1.50 42.72 -28.63
N GLY A 95 1.95 41.84 -27.76
CA GLY A 95 3.37 41.73 -27.45
C GLY A 95 3.82 40.38 -26.94
N ILE A 96 5.13 40.27 -26.81
CA ILE A 96 5.82 39.11 -26.27
C ILE A 96 6.57 39.59 -25.00
N ASP A 97 6.31 38.88 -23.92
CA ASP A 97 7.01 39.05 -22.66
C ASP A 97 7.95 37.86 -22.45
N VAL A 98 9.22 38.15 -22.19
CA VAL A 98 10.24 37.15 -21.86
C VAL A 98 10.76 37.43 -20.46
N ARG A 99 10.75 36.40 -19.61
CA ARG A 99 11.32 36.49 -18.25
C ARG A 99 12.30 35.35 -18.04
N GLN A 100 13.49 35.65 -17.56
CA GLN A 100 14.54 34.68 -17.29
C GLN A 100 14.97 34.83 -15.83
N THR A 101 14.83 33.78 -15.06
CA THR A 101 15.37 33.70 -13.70
C THR A 101 16.90 33.60 -13.76
N LEU A 102 17.62 34.45 -13.07
CA LEU A 102 19.08 34.42 -12.90
C LEU A 102 19.46 33.86 -11.54
N PHE A 103 18.74 34.31 -10.51
CA PHE A 103 18.89 33.86 -9.13
C PHE A 103 17.50 33.79 -8.48
N ASP A 104 17.16 32.67 -7.89
CA ASP A 104 15.85 32.39 -7.33
C ASP A 104 15.82 32.22 -5.82
N GLY A 105 16.96 32.51 -5.13
CA GLY A 105 17.10 32.29 -3.70
C GLY A 105 17.08 30.82 -3.28
N GLY A 106 17.24 29.87 -4.23
CA GLY A 106 17.20 28.42 -3.96
C GLY A 106 15.80 27.81 -4.00
N THR A 107 14.78 28.57 -4.43
CA THR A 107 13.38 28.11 -4.48
C THR A 107 13.20 26.92 -5.44
N ILE A 108 13.82 26.94 -6.63
CA ILE A 108 13.74 25.85 -7.60
C ILE A 108 14.41 24.59 -7.04
N GLY A 109 15.57 24.78 -6.38
CA GLY A 109 16.29 23.69 -5.71
C GLY A 109 15.43 23.03 -4.62
N SER A 110 14.86 23.82 -3.74
CA SER A 110 14.01 23.34 -2.64
C SER A 110 12.72 22.67 -3.14
N ARG A 111 12.06 23.22 -4.15
CA ARG A 111 10.89 22.59 -4.79
C ARG A 111 11.23 21.21 -5.38
N ARG A 112 12.42 21.08 -5.96
CA ARG A 112 12.91 19.80 -6.49
C ARG A 112 13.15 18.79 -5.37
N GLU A 113 13.71 19.21 -4.23
CA GLU A 113 13.88 18.35 -3.05
C GLU A 113 12.54 17.92 -2.48
N ILE A 114 11.55 18.81 -2.38
CA ILE A 114 10.19 18.48 -1.95
C ILE A 114 9.58 17.43 -2.90
N ALA A 115 9.63 17.65 -4.21
CA ALA A 115 9.06 16.68 -5.18
C ALA A 115 9.73 15.30 -5.09
N ARG A 116 11.03 15.24 -4.83
CA ARG A 116 11.74 13.97 -4.57
C ARG A 116 11.30 13.34 -3.24
N GLY A 117 11.16 14.14 -2.19
CA GLY A 117 10.68 13.70 -0.88
C GLY A 117 9.25 13.13 -0.95
N GLU A 118 8.35 13.80 -1.67
CA GLU A 118 6.99 13.32 -1.90
C GLU A 118 6.98 11.99 -2.66
N GLY A 119 7.80 11.85 -3.69
CA GLY A 119 7.98 10.58 -4.41
C GLY A 119 8.51 9.46 -3.50
N ALA A 120 9.48 9.78 -2.63
CA ALA A 120 10.02 8.82 -1.66
C ALA A 120 8.98 8.38 -0.63
N VAL A 121 8.14 9.30 -0.12
CA VAL A 121 7.03 8.97 0.78
C VAL A 121 6.01 8.07 0.10
N GLN A 122 5.64 8.34 -1.16
CA GLN A 122 4.72 7.51 -1.92
C GLN A 122 5.29 6.10 -2.17
N ALA A 123 6.57 6.00 -2.53
CA ALA A 123 7.25 4.73 -2.70
C ALA A 123 7.30 3.92 -1.40
N ALA A 124 7.65 4.56 -0.28
CA ALA A 124 7.65 3.91 1.04
C ALA A 124 6.24 3.48 1.49
N GLN A 125 5.19 4.26 1.15
CA GLN A 125 3.81 3.86 1.41
C GLN A 125 3.43 2.62 0.58
N THR A 126 3.85 2.54 -0.68
CA THR A 126 3.64 1.36 -1.53
C THR A 126 4.33 0.12 -0.94
N GLU A 127 5.51 0.27 -0.35
CA GLU A 127 6.23 -0.81 0.36
C GLU A 127 5.44 -1.32 1.57
N VAL A 128 4.84 -0.42 2.37
CA VAL A 128 3.94 -0.76 3.47
C VAL A 128 2.72 -1.54 2.97
N ASP A 129 2.14 -1.13 1.85
CA ASP A 129 0.95 -1.80 1.32
C ASP A 129 1.28 -3.17 0.71
N LEU A 130 2.46 -3.34 0.07
CA LEU A 130 2.96 -4.66 -0.35
C LEU A 130 3.22 -5.58 0.84
N TYR A 131 3.77 -5.05 1.93
CA TYR A 131 3.95 -5.82 3.16
C TYR A 131 2.64 -6.40 3.69
N LYS A 132 1.54 -5.62 3.67
CA LYS A 132 0.20 -6.10 4.05
C LYS A 132 -0.32 -7.20 3.11
N ILE A 133 0.05 -7.17 1.82
CA ILE A 133 -0.27 -8.25 0.89
C ILE A 133 0.45 -9.53 1.29
N GLY A 134 1.75 -9.44 1.63
CA GLY A 134 2.51 -10.57 2.18
C GLY A 134 1.84 -11.16 3.43
N GLN A 135 1.33 -10.32 4.34
CA GLN A 135 0.60 -10.76 5.52
C GLN A 135 -0.70 -11.52 5.17
N ARG A 136 -1.48 -11.06 4.19
CA ARG A 136 -2.67 -11.77 3.72
C ARG A 136 -2.34 -13.13 3.11
N VAL A 137 -1.28 -13.22 2.32
CA VAL A 137 -0.79 -14.48 1.77
C VAL A 137 -0.42 -15.44 2.90
N HIS A 138 0.27 -14.96 3.92
CA HIS A 138 0.62 -15.72 5.11
C HIS A 138 -0.64 -16.30 5.81
N GLU A 139 -1.66 -15.48 6.07
CA GLU A 139 -2.92 -15.92 6.67
C GLU A 139 -3.62 -17.01 5.86
N MET A 140 -3.73 -16.79 4.53
CA MET A 140 -4.35 -17.79 3.63
C MET A 140 -3.55 -19.10 3.56
N TYR A 141 -2.23 -19.00 3.59
CA TYR A 141 -1.35 -20.17 3.54
C TYR A 141 -1.52 -21.06 4.77
N PHE A 142 -1.52 -20.48 5.98
CA PHE A 142 -1.71 -21.23 7.22
C PHE A 142 -3.14 -21.76 7.37
N ALA A 143 -4.14 -21.02 6.90
CA ALA A 143 -5.51 -21.51 6.85
C ALA A 143 -5.65 -22.71 5.89
N LEU A 144 -4.99 -22.68 4.72
CA LEU A 144 -4.96 -23.79 3.78
C LEU A 144 -4.24 -25.02 4.37
N LEU A 145 -3.14 -24.79 5.09
CA LEU A 145 -2.40 -25.85 5.78
C LEU A 145 -3.27 -26.55 6.85
N LEU A 146 -4.07 -25.77 7.58
CA LEU A 146 -5.00 -26.30 8.57
C LEU A 146 -6.10 -27.14 7.92
N LEU A 147 -6.66 -26.66 6.80
CA LEU A 147 -7.69 -27.40 6.05
C LEU A 147 -7.14 -28.72 5.47
N ASP A 148 -5.91 -28.72 4.96
CA ASP A 148 -5.26 -29.95 4.47
C ASP A 148 -5.12 -30.98 5.59
N GLU A 149 -4.74 -30.57 6.80
CA GLU A 149 -4.62 -31.48 7.95
C GLU A 149 -5.99 -31.95 8.46
N GLN A 150 -6.99 -31.08 8.50
CA GLN A 150 -8.36 -31.45 8.86
C GLN A 150 -8.97 -32.47 7.86
N LEU A 151 -8.71 -32.29 6.56
CA LEU A 151 -9.13 -33.24 5.53
C LEU A 151 -8.46 -34.60 5.72
N ARG A 152 -7.16 -34.62 6.03
CA ARG A 152 -6.45 -35.87 6.30
C ARG A 152 -7.07 -36.61 7.50
N LEU A 153 -7.28 -35.89 8.62
CA LEU A 153 -7.89 -36.48 9.83
C LEU A 153 -9.35 -36.96 9.60
N ASN A 154 -10.13 -36.18 8.84
CA ASN A 154 -11.47 -36.55 8.48
C ASN A 154 -11.50 -37.82 7.60
N ALA A 155 -10.54 -37.94 6.65
CA ALA A 155 -10.41 -39.16 5.84
C ALA A 155 -10.07 -40.39 6.70
N ASP A 156 -9.18 -40.25 7.68
CA ASP A 156 -8.85 -41.31 8.64
C ASP A 156 -10.07 -41.71 9.47
N ALA A 157 -10.86 -40.75 9.95
CA ALA A 157 -12.12 -40.98 10.67
C ALA A 157 -13.17 -41.70 9.81
N ASN A 158 -13.34 -41.27 8.56
CA ASN A 158 -14.25 -41.91 7.60
C ASN A 158 -13.85 -43.37 7.33
N ALA A 159 -12.55 -43.65 7.18
CA ALA A 159 -12.05 -45.01 6.99
C ALA A 159 -12.37 -45.91 8.19
N LEU A 160 -12.18 -45.37 9.42
CA LEU A 160 -12.53 -46.09 10.65
C LEU A 160 -14.04 -46.37 10.77
N LEU A 161 -14.86 -45.34 10.52
CA LEU A 161 -16.33 -45.48 10.56
C LEU A 161 -16.83 -46.46 9.51
N ARG A 162 -16.27 -46.49 8.29
CA ARG A 162 -16.58 -47.46 7.25
C ARG A 162 -16.24 -48.88 7.65
N SER A 163 -15.08 -49.09 8.31
CA SER A 163 -14.70 -50.38 8.85
C SER A 163 -15.70 -50.88 9.92
N ASN A 164 -16.09 -49.99 10.84
CA ASN A 164 -17.08 -50.31 11.88
C ASN A 164 -18.47 -50.59 11.30
N GLU A 165 -18.91 -49.85 10.27
CA GLU A 165 -20.18 -50.10 9.54
C GLU A 165 -20.18 -51.49 8.92
N GLN A 166 -19.06 -51.89 8.26
CA GLN A 166 -18.95 -53.25 7.67
C GLN A 166 -19.01 -54.36 8.74
N GLN A 167 -18.34 -54.14 9.86
CA GLN A 167 -18.37 -55.10 10.97
C GLN A 167 -19.78 -55.22 11.58
N LEU A 168 -20.46 -54.09 11.80
CA LEU A 168 -21.84 -54.11 12.31
C LEU A 168 -22.84 -54.68 11.30
N ALA A 169 -22.63 -54.50 10.00
CA ALA A 169 -23.43 -55.16 8.97
C ALA A 169 -23.32 -56.69 9.06
N ALA A 170 -22.14 -57.23 9.36
CA ALA A 170 -21.95 -58.65 9.59
C ALA A 170 -22.62 -59.14 10.89
N MET A 171 -22.47 -58.34 11.96
CA MET A 171 -23.12 -58.64 13.26
C MET A 171 -24.64 -58.55 13.19
N LEU A 172 -25.23 -57.67 12.39
CA LEU A 172 -26.66 -57.60 12.15
C LEU A 172 -27.18 -58.86 11.43
N LYS A 173 -26.40 -59.31 10.43
CA LYS A 173 -26.76 -60.59 9.72
C LYS A 173 -26.72 -61.84 10.61
N SER A 174 -25.83 -61.85 11.62
CA SER A 174 -25.74 -62.93 12.60
C SER A 174 -26.71 -62.77 13.78
N GLY A 175 -27.48 -61.67 13.84
CA GLY A 175 -28.41 -61.38 14.91
C GLY A 175 -27.79 -60.91 16.21
N THR A 176 -26.50 -60.48 16.19
CA THR A 176 -25.75 -60.07 17.37
C THR A 176 -25.68 -58.54 17.52
N ALA A 177 -26.19 -57.77 16.53
CA ALA A 177 -26.36 -56.30 16.61
C ALA A 177 -27.79 -55.93 16.20
N SER A 178 -28.28 -54.78 16.68
CA SER A 178 -29.58 -54.22 16.30
C SER A 178 -29.52 -53.44 14.99
N ALA A 179 -30.66 -53.30 14.30
CA ALA A 179 -30.77 -52.44 13.12
C ALA A 179 -30.45 -50.97 13.48
N GLY A 180 -30.88 -50.51 14.68
CA GLY A 180 -30.59 -49.16 15.17
C GLY A 180 -29.09 -48.89 15.37
N ASP A 181 -28.33 -49.89 15.80
CA ASP A 181 -26.87 -49.77 15.95
C ASP A 181 -26.17 -49.57 14.59
N PHE A 182 -26.60 -50.37 13.58
CA PHE A 182 -26.08 -50.21 12.22
C PHE A 182 -26.43 -48.86 11.62
N GLU A 183 -27.69 -48.41 11.76
CA GLU A 183 -28.12 -47.11 11.26
C GLU A 183 -27.41 -45.95 11.93
N ASN A 184 -27.10 -46.03 13.23
CA ASN A 184 -26.34 -45.02 13.96
C ASN A 184 -24.91 -44.84 13.41
N VAL A 185 -24.17 -45.92 13.17
CA VAL A 185 -22.81 -45.85 12.60
C VAL A 185 -22.85 -45.32 11.16
N LYS A 186 -23.86 -45.75 10.38
CA LYS A 186 -24.09 -45.27 9.02
C LYS A 186 -24.37 -43.76 8.99
N ALA A 187 -25.22 -43.27 9.91
CA ALA A 187 -25.51 -41.85 10.03
C ALA A 187 -24.26 -41.02 10.40
N GLU A 188 -23.43 -41.52 11.33
CA GLU A 188 -22.18 -40.88 11.71
C GLU A 188 -21.16 -40.82 10.55
N ARG A 189 -21.06 -41.93 9.77
CA ARG A 189 -20.21 -41.94 8.57
C ARG A 189 -20.70 -40.96 7.52
N LEU A 190 -22.00 -40.86 7.27
CA LEU A 190 -22.57 -39.88 6.34
C LEU A 190 -22.34 -38.45 6.80
N SER A 191 -22.42 -38.21 8.09
CA SER A 191 -22.08 -36.89 8.68
C SER A 191 -20.59 -36.55 8.47
N ALA A 192 -19.71 -37.52 8.63
CA ALA A 192 -18.27 -37.31 8.37
C ALA A 192 -17.98 -37.12 6.86
N GLU A 193 -18.71 -37.76 5.94
CA GLU A 193 -18.63 -37.51 4.49
C GLU A 193 -19.17 -36.12 4.11
N GLN A 194 -20.22 -35.65 4.77
CA GLN A 194 -20.73 -34.27 4.59
C GLN A 194 -19.68 -33.25 5.05
N GLN A 195 -19.07 -33.48 6.20
CA GLN A 195 -17.97 -32.62 6.69
C GLN A 195 -16.77 -32.61 5.72
N GLN A 196 -16.43 -33.78 5.13
CA GLN A 196 -15.38 -33.87 4.11
C GLN A 196 -15.70 -32.99 2.90
N THR A 197 -16.95 -33.01 2.45
CA THR A 197 -17.39 -32.17 1.31
C THR A 197 -17.28 -30.69 1.61
N ASP A 198 -17.64 -30.27 2.81
CA ASP A 198 -17.52 -28.87 3.27
C ASP A 198 -16.05 -28.42 3.33
N LEU A 199 -15.19 -29.22 3.97
CA LEU A 199 -13.75 -28.98 4.05
C LEU A 199 -13.10 -28.89 2.66
N LEU A 200 -13.47 -29.76 1.72
CA LEU A 200 -12.99 -29.73 0.33
C LEU A 200 -13.42 -28.42 -0.37
N SER A 201 -14.65 -28.00 -0.18
CA SER A 201 -15.16 -26.75 -0.75
C SER A 201 -14.43 -25.53 -0.20
N GLN A 202 -14.21 -25.47 1.11
CA GLN A 202 -13.45 -24.41 1.76
C GLN A 202 -11.98 -24.39 1.27
N ARG A 203 -11.36 -25.57 1.18
CA ARG A 203 -10.00 -25.72 0.64
C ARG A 203 -9.90 -25.20 -0.79
N GLN A 204 -10.81 -25.61 -1.68
CA GLN A 204 -10.81 -25.16 -3.07
C GLN A 204 -11.00 -23.65 -3.20
N THR A 205 -11.87 -23.08 -2.37
CA THR A 205 -12.09 -21.63 -2.35
C THR A 205 -10.81 -20.89 -1.95
N LEU A 206 -10.18 -21.31 -0.86
CA LEU A 206 -8.97 -20.69 -0.35
C LEU A 206 -7.77 -20.86 -1.30
N GLN A 207 -7.66 -22.05 -1.91
CA GLN A 207 -6.67 -22.36 -2.94
C GLN A 207 -6.81 -21.45 -4.17
N ARG A 208 -8.04 -21.23 -4.64
CA ARG A 208 -8.31 -20.30 -5.76
C ARG A 208 -7.97 -18.86 -5.40
N LEU A 209 -8.31 -18.41 -4.19
CA LEU A 209 -7.96 -17.08 -3.71
C LEU A 209 -6.44 -16.90 -3.64
N LEU A 210 -5.72 -17.86 -3.07
CA LEU A 210 -4.25 -17.81 -2.99
C LEU A 210 -3.63 -17.81 -4.40
N SER A 211 -4.14 -18.64 -5.32
CA SER A 211 -3.68 -18.65 -6.71
C SER A 211 -3.90 -17.31 -7.42
N LEU A 212 -5.03 -16.63 -7.18
CA LEU A 212 -5.30 -15.29 -7.71
C LEU A 212 -4.33 -14.25 -7.16
N PHE A 213 -4.01 -14.31 -5.86
CA PHE A 213 -3.03 -13.42 -5.26
C PHE A 213 -1.62 -13.65 -5.83
N CYS A 214 -1.21 -14.90 -5.92
CA CYS A 214 0.12 -15.27 -6.43
C CYS A 214 0.26 -15.09 -7.95
N GLY A 215 -0.86 -15.07 -8.70
CA GLY A 215 -0.84 -15.06 -10.17
C GLY A 215 -0.32 -16.36 -10.81
N ILE A 216 -0.14 -17.40 -10.00
CA ILE A 216 0.29 -18.75 -10.40
C ILE A 216 -0.66 -19.79 -9.81
N PRO A 217 -0.86 -20.95 -10.45
CA PRO A 217 -1.64 -22.02 -9.85
C PRO A 217 -0.94 -22.57 -8.62
N VAL A 218 -1.66 -22.60 -7.49
CA VAL A 218 -1.20 -23.17 -6.22
C VAL A 218 -2.01 -24.45 -5.98
N ASP A 219 -1.50 -25.59 -6.43
CA ASP A 219 -2.22 -26.87 -6.33
C ASP A 219 -1.99 -27.56 -4.99
N SER A 220 -0.81 -27.44 -4.45
CA SER A 220 -0.43 -27.98 -3.15
C SER A 220 0.57 -27.04 -2.45
N ILE A 221 0.56 -27.09 -1.12
CA ILE A 221 1.46 -26.30 -0.29
C ILE A 221 2.35 -27.22 0.54
N ARG A 222 3.51 -26.70 0.95
CA ARG A 222 4.46 -27.41 1.81
C ARG A 222 4.35 -26.87 3.22
N ARG A 223 4.34 -27.76 4.23
CA ARG A 223 4.45 -27.33 5.64
C ARG A 223 5.77 -26.53 5.82
N PRO A 224 5.70 -25.27 6.28
CA PRO A 224 6.90 -24.47 6.48
C PRO A 224 7.77 -25.05 7.60
N PRO A 225 9.11 -24.91 7.53
CA PRO A 225 9.98 -25.31 8.63
C PRO A 225 9.74 -24.41 9.86
N VAL A 226 10.12 -24.88 11.02
CA VAL A 226 10.10 -24.06 12.25
C VAL A 226 11.09 -22.91 12.07
N PRO A 227 10.64 -21.65 12.11
CA PRO A 227 11.53 -20.51 11.90
C PRO A 227 12.38 -20.25 13.13
N ASN A 228 13.54 -19.62 12.91
CA ASN A 228 14.29 -19.02 14.01
C ASN A 228 13.49 -17.81 14.52
N LEU A 229 13.46 -17.62 15.82
CA LEU A 229 12.83 -16.44 16.42
C LEU A 229 13.64 -15.20 16.05
N PRO A 230 12.99 -14.05 15.77
CA PRO A 230 13.69 -12.83 15.43
C PRO A 230 14.58 -12.37 16.57
N SER A 231 15.80 -11.97 16.23
CA SER A 231 16.80 -11.50 17.21
C SER A 231 17.39 -10.14 16.81
N GLY A 232 16.98 -9.59 15.68
CA GLY A 232 17.51 -8.38 15.09
C GLY A 232 16.65 -7.13 15.34
N GLU A 233 17.10 -6.02 14.75
CA GLU A 233 16.32 -4.79 14.72
C GLU A 233 15.03 -4.96 13.88
N ASN A 234 14.00 -4.23 14.27
CA ASN A 234 12.76 -4.17 13.52
C ASN A 234 12.98 -3.47 12.16
N LYS A 235 12.77 -4.20 11.07
CA LYS A 235 12.95 -3.72 9.68
C LYS A 235 11.61 -3.45 8.97
N ARG A 236 10.56 -3.20 9.73
CA ARG A 236 9.23 -2.92 9.20
C ARG A 236 9.25 -1.72 8.24
N PRO A 237 8.60 -1.82 7.06
CA PRO A 237 8.59 -0.76 6.06
C PRO A 237 7.93 0.54 6.55
N GLU A 238 7.06 0.46 7.56
CA GLU A 238 6.47 1.63 8.20
C GLU A 238 7.53 2.56 8.82
N LEU A 239 8.63 2.02 9.35
CA LEU A 239 9.70 2.83 9.91
C LEU A 239 10.38 3.68 8.83
N ARG A 240 10.64 3.09 7.67
CA ARG A 240 11.17 3.81 6.52
C ARG A 240 10.20 4.90 6.03
N LEU A 241 8.89 4.62 6.05
CA LEU A 241 7.88 5.62 5.71
C LEU A 241 7.93 6.84 6.64
N PHE A 242 8.10 6.64 7.96
CA PHE A 242 8.26 7.74 8.90
C PHE A 242 9.54 8.53 8.63
N ASP A 243 10.65 7.86 8.33
CA ASP A 243 11.92 8.52 8.00
C ASP A 243 11.78 9.36 6.71
N CYS A 244 11.12 8.86 5.67
CA CYS A 244 10.84 9.63 4.46
C CYS A 244 9.95 10.85 4.73
N ARG A 245 8.95 10.73 5.61
CA ARG A 245 8.10 11.86 6.00
C ARG A 245 8.87 12.95 6.77
N LEU A 246 9.78 12.54 7.66
CA LEU A 246 10.66 13.49 8.37
C LEU A 246 11.58 14.21 7.38
N GLN A 247 12.21 13.50 6.45
CA GLN A 247 13.06 14.11 5.40
C GLN A 247 12.27 15.07 4.51
N LEU A 248 11.02 14.76 4.18
CA LEU A 248 10.16 15.68 3.44
C LEU A 248 9.91 16.96 4.23
N THR A 249 9.67 16.86 5.55
CA THR A 249 9.50 18.03 6.41
C THR A 249 10.76 18.89 6.45
N ASP A 250 11.96 18.27 6.45
CA ASP A 250 13.24 18.99 6.36
C ASP A 250 13.39 19.76 5.03
N ALA A 251 12.97 19.14 3.92
CA ALA A 251 12.96 19.81 2.62
C ALA A 251 11.97 20.98 2.57
N GLN A 252 10.81 20.84 3.21
CA GLN A 252 9.82 21.92 3.34
C GLN A 252 10.34 23.07 4.19
N GLU A 253 11.08 22.80 5.29
CA GLU A 253 11.70 23.84 6.11
C GLU A 253 12.74 24.64 5.31
N LYS A 254 13.61 23.96 4.55
CA LYS A 254 14.57 24.63 3.64
C LYS A 254 13.86 25.48 2.58
N ALA A 255 12.71 25.05 2.09
CA ALA A 255 11.93 25.81 1.12
C ALA A 255 11.34 27.09 1.72
N LEU A 256 10.95 27.09 3.00
CA LEU A 256 10.54 28.31 3.71
C LEU A 256 11.70 29.29 3.85
N ASP A 257 12.89 28.80 4.20
CA ASP A 257 14.08 29.67 4.33
C ASP A 257 14.46 30.27 2.96
N ALA A 258 14.33 29.51 1.87
CA ALA A 258 14.59 29.99 0.51
C ALA A 258 13.63 31.13 0.07
N GLN A 259 12.39 31.15 0.56
CA GLN A 259 11.42 32.21 0.25
C GLN A 259 11.79 33.59 0.83
N LEU A 260 12.66 33.61 1.83
CA LEU A 260 13.16 34.86 2.43
C LEU A 260 14.27 35.55 1.60
N LEU A 261 14.79 34.85 0.61
CA LEU A 261 15.89 35.39 -0.20
C LEU A 261 15.35 36.18 -1.40
N PRO A 262 16.07 37.24 -1.81
CA PRO A 262 15.70 38.00 -3.00
C PRO A 262 15.83 37.14 -4.26
N GLN A 263 15.06 37.48 -5.29
CA GLN A 263 15.10 36.85 -6.60
C GLN A 263 15.55 37.88 -7.64
N LEU A 264 16.48 37.51 -8.53
CA LEU A 264 16.96 38.31 -9.62
C LEU A 264 16.59 37.67 -10.95
N GLY A 265 16.01 38.47 -11.83
CA GLY A 265 15.65 38.00 -13.18
C GLY A 265 15.93 39.05 -14.23
N LEU A 266 16.11 38.59 -15.46
CA LEU A 266 16.00 39.38 -16.66
C LEU A 266 14.54 39.45 -17.11
N PHE A 267 14.15 40.59 -17.65
CA PHE A 267 12.90 40.70 -18.38
C PHE A 267 13.13 41.41 -19.70
N ALA A 268 12.38 41.02 -20.72
CA ALA A 268 12.29 41.73 -21.98
C ALA A 268 10.84 41.69 -22.45
N GLN A 269 10.38 42.83 -22.91
CA GLN A 269 9.06 42.98 -23.48
C GLN A 269 9.17 43.66 -24.84
N GLY A 270 8.61 43.06 -25.88
CA GLY A 270 8.44 43.64 -27.17
C GLY A 270 6.95 43.68 -27.56
N TYR A 271 6.43 44.83 -27.93
CA TYR A 271 5.01 44.91 -28.32
C TYR A 271 4.77 45.87 -29.49
N TYR A 272 3.74 45.60 -30.25
CA TYR A 272 3.18 46.47 -31.25
C TYR A 272 1.83 46.99 -30.75
N GLY A 273 1.71 48.32 -30.66
CA GLY A 273 0.53 48.90 -30.03
C GLY A 273 0.44 50.46 -30.14
N ASN A 274 -0.63 50.96 -29.58
CA ASN A 274 -0.90 52.39 -29.42
C ASN A 274 -1.55 52.59 -28.01
N PRO A 275 -0.97 53.39 -27.09
CA PRO A 275 0.26 54.12 -27.32
C PRO A 275 1.51 53.21 -27.21
N GLY A 276 2.60 53.69 -27.83
CA GLY A 276 3.95 53.15 -27.66
C GLY A 276 4.68 53.75 -26.45
N LEU A 277 6.00 53.57 -26.45
CA LEU A 277 6.88 54.15 -25.40
C LEU A 277 7.12 55.64 -25.59
N ASN A 278 7.05 56.12 -26.83
CA ASN A 278 7.21 57.53 -27.12
C ASN A 278 5.85 58.27 -27.07
N LEU A 279 5.39 58.57 -25.88
CA LEU A 279 4.08 59.17 -25.64
C LEU A 279 3.90 60.51 -26.37
N PHE A 280 4.96 61.32 -26.56
CA PHE A 280 4.88 62.59 -27.26
C PHE A 280 4.57 62.42 -28.76
N GLU A 281 5.23 61.44 -29.42
CA GLU A 281 4.93 61.14 -30.82
C GLU A 281 3.53 60.59 -31.01
N ASP A 282 3.10 59.71 -30.08
CA ASP A 282 1.76 59.07 -30.10
C ASP A 282 0.63 60.11 -29.84
N MET A 283 0.89 61.15 -29.04
CA MET A 283 -0.05 62.28 -28.87
C MET A 283 -0.19 63.14 -30.14
N MET A 284 0.85 63.15 -31.00
CA MET A 284 0.82 63.90 -32.24
C MET A 284 0.26 63.08 -33.41
N LYS A 285 0.58 61.78 -33.49
CA LYS A 285 0.30 60.96 -34.69
C LYS A 285 -0.65 59.77 -34.50
N ARG A 286 -0.99 59.38 -33.25
CA ARG A 286 -1.86 58.27 -32.90
C ARG A 286 -1.71 57.04 -33.80
N ARG A 287 -0.50 56.55 -33.98
CA ARG A 287 -0.19 55.42 -34.85
C ARG A 287 0.32 54.24 -34.03
N TRP A 288 0.14 53.08 -34.56
CA TRP A 288 0.73 51.85 -33.99
C TRP A 288 2.23 51.86 -34.22
N SER A 289 2.99 51.53 -33.18
CA SER A 289 4.47 51.52 -33.20
C SER A 289 5.03 50.23 -32.56
N TRP A 290 6.19 49.83 -33.00
CA TRP A 290 6.99 48.77 -32.35
C TRP A 290 7.75 49.39 -31.15
N ASN A 291 7.63 48.67 -30.02
CA ASN A 291 8.22 49.13 -28.79
C ASN A 291 8.94 47.96 -28.10
N GLY A 292 10.04 48.20 -27.44
CA GLY A 292 10.78 47.20 -26.68
C GLY A 292 11.38 47.79 -25.42
N ILE A 293 11.34 46.99 -24.34
CA ILE A 293 11.97 47.31 -23.08
C ILE A 293 12.65 46.05 -22.54
N ALA A 294 13.85 46.15 -22.04
CA ALA A 294 14.55 45.07 -21.38
C ALA A 294 15.28 45.59 -20.15
N GLY A 295 15.45 44.76 -19.15
CA GLY A 295 16.11 45.15 -17.92
C GLY A 295 16.29 44.02 -16.93
N LEU A 296 16.85 44.36 -15.78
CA LEU A 296 17.01 43.51 -14.60
C LEU A 296 15.89 43.85 -13.62
N LYS A 297 15.31 42.79 -13.01
CA LYS A 297 14.30 42.96 -11.97
C LYS A 297 14.73 42.20 -10.73
N LEU A 298 14.97 42.91 -9.63
CA LEU A 298 15.15 42.35 -8.31
C LEU A 298 13.79 42.37 -7.59
N THR A 299 13.36 41.19 -7.10
CA THR A 299 12.15 41.08 -6.31
C THR A 299 12.48 40.47 -4.96
N TRP A 300 12.08 41.12 -3.88
CA TRP A 300 12.28 40.66 -2.52
C TRP A 300 10.97 40.71 -1.75
N ASN A 301 10.45 39.54 -1.39
CA ASN A 301 9.17 39.43 -0.68
C ASN A 301 9.39 39.55 0.84
N LEU A 302 9.43 40.77 1.35
CA LEU A 302 9.63 41.05 2.79
C LEU A 302 8.41 40.60 3.64
N SER A 303 7.22 40.50 3.05
CA SER A 303 6.02 40.07 3.79
C SER A 303 6.08 38.62 4.21
N ALA A 304 6.90 37.77 3.55
CA ALA A 304 7.19 36.42 3.98
C ALA A 304 7.75 36.35 5.41
N LEU A 305 8.46 37.40 5.88
CA LEU A 305 8.98 37.47 7.25
C LEU A 305 7.87 37.45 8.30
N TYR A 306 6.69 37.99 8.00
CA TYR A 306 5.58 38.04 8.96
C TYR A 306 5.04 36.66 9.33
N THR A 307 5.04 35.75 8.39
CA THR A 307 4.47 34.40 8.55
C THR A 307 5.54 33.33 8.79
N HIS A 308 6.80 33.60 8.43
CA HIS A 308 7.90 32.61 8.44
C HIS A 308 8.01 31.87 9.77
N ARG A 309 8.01 32.59 10.90
CA ARG A 309 8.12 32.00 12.24
C ARG A 309 6.98 31.01 12.52
N ASN A 310 5.77 31.39 12.15
CA ASN A 310 4.58 30.56 12.37
C ASN A 310 4.59 29.33 11.45
N GLU A 311 4.97 29.51 10.18
CA GLU A 311 5.08 28.39 9.23
C GLU A 311 6.17 27.40 9.68
N LYS A 312 7.32 27.89 10.14
CA LYS A 312 8.37 27.05 10.72
C LYS A 312 7.90 26.33 11.99
N SER A 313 7.12 26.98 12.84
CA SER A 313 6.51 26.35 14.01
C SER A 313 5.49 25.26 13.62
N LYS A 314 4.71 25.46 12.57
CA LYS A 314 3.80 24.43 12.02
C LYS A 314 4.57 23.19 11.55
N LEU A 315 5.70 23.36 10.87
CA LEU A 315 6.54 22.22 10.45
C LEU A 315 7.14 21.48 11.64
N ARG A 316 7.50 22.18 12.72
CA ARG A 316 7.93 21.52 13.97
C ARG A 316 6.82 20.67 14.59
N VAL A 317 5.62 21.22 14.69
CA VAL A 317 4.45 20.46 15.17
C VAL A 317 4.17 19.26 14.26
N GLN A 318 4.28 19.41 12.94
CA GLN A 318 4.14 18.32 11.98
C GLN A 318 5.22 17.23 12.20
N ARG A 319 6.45 17.61 12.46
CA ARG A 319 7.53 16.68 12.84
C ARG A 319 7.19 15.91 14.12
N GLU A 320 6.71 16.61 15.16
CA GLU A 320 6.28 16.00 16.41
C GLU A 320 5.12 15.02 16.22
N LEU A 321 4.16 15.34 15.33
CA LEU A 321 3.07 14.43 14.97
C LEU A 321 3.58 13.16 14.26
N ILE A 322 4.55 13.29 13.35
CA ILE A 322 5.17 12.13 12.68
C ILE A 322 5.91 11.27 13.70
N GLU A 323 6.68 11.88 14.59
CA GLU A 323 7.43 11.16 15.64
C GLU A 323 6.48 10.46 16.63
N ASN A 324 5.39 11.12 17.04
CA ASN A 324 4.36 10.51 17.87
C ASN A 324 3.68 9.32 17.15
N ALA A 325 3.38 9.44 15.86
CA ALA A 325 2.85 8.33 15.07
C ALA A 325 3.84 7.17 14.97
N ARG A 326 5.15 7.45 14.85
CA ARG A 326 6.22 6.44 14.90
C ARG A 326 6.26 5.73 16.25
N GLN A 327 6.18 6.48 17.35
CA GLN A 327 6.15 5.91 18.70
C GLN A 327 4.90 5.05 18.92
N GLN A 328 3.73 5.50 18.47
CA GLN A 328 2.49 4.74 18.50
C GLN A 328 2.62 3.42 17.71
N PHE A 329 3.21 3.48 16.52
CA PHE A 329 3.48 2.29 15.72
C PHE A 329 4.40 1.30 16.46
N LEU A 330 5.50 1.77 17.02
CA LEU A 330 6.45 0.94 17.78
C LEU A 330 5.80 0.33 19.02
N PHE A 331 4.94 1.09 19.70
CA PHE A 331 4.18 0.60 20.85
C PHE A 331 3.22 -0.53 20.45
N ASN A 332 2.43 -0.34 19.39
CA ASN A 332 1.52 -1.35 18.89
C ASN A 332 2.27 -2.60 18.42
N ASN A 333 3.38 -2.43 17.69
CA ASN A 333 4.21 -3.55 17.27
C ASN A 333 4.75 -4.35 18.47
N ARG A 334 5.14 -3.69 19.56
CA ARG A 334 5.57 -4.37 20.81
C ARG A 334 4.41 -5.13 21.47
N LEU A 335 3.18 -4.61 21.41
CA LEU A 335 2.01 -5.34 21.89
C LEU A 335 1.79 -6.61 21.07
N ASP A 336 1.86 -6.51 19.73
CA ASP A 336 1.72 -7.65 18.82
C ASP A 336 2.83 -8.69 19.06
N GLU A 337 4.08 -8.27 19.19
CA GLU A 337 5.23 -9.14 19.52
C GLU A 337 5.03 -9.87 20.85
N THR A 338 4.57 -9.15 21.87
CA THR A 338 4.28 -9.74 23.17
C THR A 338 3.17 -10.77 23.05
N GLN A 339 2.09 -10.45 22.36
CA GLN A 339 0.97 -11.37 22.15
C GLN A 339 1.41 -12.64 21.41
N GLN A 340 2.18 -12.51 20.31
CA GLN A 340 2.65 -13.66 19.55
C GLN A 340 3.66 -14.50 20.33
N SER A 341 4.54 -13.86 21.08
CA SER A 341 5.49 -14.54 21.97
C SER A 341 4.76 -15.39 23.03
N GLU A 342 3.73 -14.82 23.69
CA GLU A 342 2.92 -15.56 24.67
C GLU A 342 2.07 -16.65 24.00
N ASN A 343 1.58 -16.44 22.77
CA ASN A 343 0.90 -17.47 21.99
C ASN A 343 1.85 -18.67 21.71
N VAL A 344 3.08 -18.41 21.28
CA VAL A 344 4.09 -19.47 21.06
C VAL A 344 4.33 -20.25 22.36
N ARG A 345 4.50 -19.54 23.49
CA ARG A 345 4.69 -20.17 24.80
C ARG A 345 3.51 -21.04 25.20
N ARG A 346 2.29 -20.51 25.03
CA ARG A 346 1.03 -21.21 25.32
C ARG A 346 0.89 -22.48 24.48
N PHE A 347 1.01 -22.38 23.16
CA PHE A 347 0.85 -23.54 22.28
C PHE A 347 1.93 -24.59 22.51
N ARG A 348 3.16 -24.20 22.79
CA ARG A 348 4.23 -25.13 23.18
C ARG A 348 3.90 -25.92 24.45
N ALA A 349 3.36 -25.24 25.46
CA ALA A 349 2.98 -25.89 26.73
C ALA A 349 1.77 -26.84 26.54
N ILE A 350 0.81 -26.49 25.70
CA ILE A 350 -0.34 -27.33 25.37
C ILE A 350 0.12 -28.55 24.57
N ALA A 351 0.88 -28.36 23.50
CA ALA A 351 1.35 -29.41 22.60
C ALA A 351 2.15 -30.51 23.29
N GLN A 352 2.81 -30.19 24.40
CA GLN A 352 3.54 -31.19 25.22
C GLN A 352 2.63 -32.33 25.74
N ARG A 353 1.35 -32.08 25.94
CA ARG A 353 0.38 -33.06 26.47
C ARG A 353 -0.47 -33.73 25.38
N ASP A 354 -0.53 -33.16 24.19
CA ASP A 354 -1.41 -33.67 23.11
C ASP A 354 -1.07 -35.12 22.75
N GLY A 355 0.20 -35.47 22.64
CA GLY A 355 0.65 -36.82 22.33
C GLY A 355 0.20 -37.87 23.39
N GLU A 356 0.28 -37.53 24.67
CA GLU A 356 -0.18 -38.39 25.76
C GLU A 356 -1.70 -38.55 25.75
N ILE A 357 -2.44 -37.44 25.57
CA ILE A 357 -3.91 -37.46 25.47
C ILE A 357 -4.37 -38.37 24.30
N ILE A 358 -3.74 -38.26 23.13
CA ILE A 358 -4.08 -39.08 21.97
C ILE A 358 -3.78 -40.53 22.21
N ALA A 359 -2.60 -40.86 22.83
CA ALA A 359 -2.24 -42.21 23.16
C ALA A 359 -3.28 -42.89 24.10
N LEU A 360 -3.71 -42.13 25.14
CA LEU A 360 -4.74 -42.60 26.09
C LEU A 360 -6.10 -42.73 25.39
N ARG A 361 -6.53 -41.78 24.54
CA ARG A 361 -7.78 -41.85 23.79
C ARG A 361 -7.81 -43.04 22.82
N THR A 362 -6.67 -43.25 22.13
CA THR A 362 -6.54 -44.43 21.21
C THR A 362 -6.64 -45.75 21.97
N ALA A 363 -6.02 -45.86 23.16
CA ALA A 363 -6.12 -47.06 24.00
C ALA A 363 -7.59 -47.30 24.47
N VAL A 364 -8.25 -46.22 24.92
CA VAL A 364 -9.70 -46.32 25.33
C VAL A 364 -10.60 -46.72 24.16
N ARG A 365 -10.38 -46.15 22.96
CA ARG A 365 -11.15 -46.52 21.76
C ARG A 365 -10.94 -48.01 21.41
N LYS A 366 -9.68 -48.50 21.38
CA LYS A 366 -9.37 -49.91 21.13
C LYS A 366 -10.01 -50.83 22.17
N ALA A 367 -10.01 -50.44 23.47
CA ALA A 367 -10.72 -51.17 24.50
C ALA A 367 -12.25 -51.18 24.30
N ALA A 368 -12.82 -50.04 23.82
CA ALA A 368 -14.24 -49.98 23.48
C ALA A 368 -14.61 -50.90 22.29
N GLU A 369 -13.76 -50.94 21.25
CA GLU A 369 -13.95 -51.90 20.13
C GLU A 369 -13.98 -53.36 20.63
N SER A 370 -13.05 -53.75 21.49
CA SER A 370 -13.03 -55.08 22.08
C SER A 370 -14.28 -55.37 22.97
N LYS A 371 -14.71 -54.37 23.76
CA LYS A 371 -15.91 -54.50 24.60
C LYS A 371 -17.18 -54.63 23.77
N LEU A 372 -17.29 -53.92 22.64
CA LEU A 372 -18.41 -54.04 21.71
C LEU A 372 -18.43 -55.42 21.09
N ALA A 373 -17.28 -55.95 20.64
CA ALA A 373 -17.18 -57.30 20.06
C ALA A 373 -17.63 -58.39 21.04
N HIS A 374 -17.54 -58.16 22.34
CA HIS A 374 -18.00 -59.08 23.40
C HIS A 374 -19.38 -58.70 23.98
N GLY A 375 -20.09 -57.73 23.39
CA GLY A 375 -21.43 -57.32 23.83
C GLY A 375 -21.48 -56.59 25.20
N ILE A 376 -20.36 -56.07 25.69
CA ILE A 376 -20.25 -55.42 27.01
C ILE A 376 -20.71 -53.94 26.93
N ILE A 377 -20.56 -53.27 25.78
CA ILE A 377 -21.05 -51.90 25.52
C ILE A 377 -21.88 -51.89 24.24
N ASP A 378 -22.70 -50.85 24.11
CA ASP A 378 -23.45 -50.56 22.89
C ASP A 378 -22.61 -49.81 21.85
N VAL A 379 -23.12 -49.65 20.65
CA VAL A 379 -22.50 -48.94 19.54
C VAL A 379 -22.32 -47.45 19.87
N ASN A 380 -23.27 -46.87 20.62
CA ASN A 380 -23.16 -45.44 21.04
C ASN A 380 -21.94 -45.22 21.94
N GLY A 381 -21.62 -46.19 22.81
CA GLY A 381 -20.40 -46.17 23.61
C GLY A 381 -19.13 -46.16 22.77
N LEU A 382 -19.06 -46.98 21.72
CA LEU A 382 -17.94 -46.98 20.79
C LEU A 382 -17.85 -45.67 19.99
N LEU A 383 -18.95 -45.21 19.39
CA LEU A 383 -18.98 -43.95 18.62
C LEU A 383 -18.51 -42.75 19.45
N ARG A 384 -18.91 -42.71 20.71
CA ARG A 384 -18.46 -41.64 21.64
C ARG A 384 -16.94 -41.63 21.81
N GLU A 385 -16.30 -42.79 21.94
CA GLU A 385 -14.84 -42.88 22.10
C GLU A 385 -14.09 -42.62 20.79
N ILE A 386 -14.67 -43.01 19.62
CA ILE A 386 -14.16 -42.63 18.30
C ILE A 386 -14.14 -41.09 18.15
N ASN A 387 -15.26 -40.43 18.47
CA ASN A 387 -15.39 -38.99 18.35
C ASN A 387 -14.44 -38.23 19.31
N LYS A 388 -14.22 -38.76 20.52
CA LYS A 388 -13.24 -38.18 21.46
C LYS A 388 -11.79 -38.32 20.96
N GLU A 389 -11.43 -39.46 20.36
CA GLU A 389 -10.09 -39.63 19.76
C GLU A 389 -9.90 -38.69 18.57
N ASN A 390 -10.89 -38.60 17.67
CA ASN A 390 -10.83 -37.69 16.52
C ASN A 390 -10.75 -36.21 16.94
N ALA A 391 -11.52 -35.81 17.95
CA ALA A 391 -11.44 -34.46 18.51
C ALA A 391 -10.05 -34.18 19.09
N ALA A 392 -9.44 -35.14 19.80
CA ALA A 392 -8.09 -34.98 20.34
C ALA A 392 -7.02 -34.81 19.24
N LYS A 393 -7.10 -35.62 18.17
CA LYS A 393 -6.20 -35.53 17.02
C LYS A 393 -6.35 -34.20 16.26
N THR A 394 -7.60 -33.78 16.06
CA THR A 394 -7.90 -32.49 15.41
C THR A 394 -7.35 -31.33 16.24
N GLN A 395 -7.51 -31.41 17.57
CA GLN A 395 -7.01 -30.35 18.45
C GLN A 395 -5.48 -30.28 18.46
N GLN A 396 -4.76 -31.41 18.44
CA GLN A 396 -3.31 -31.45 18.27
C GLN A 396 -2.88 -30.75 16.98
N ALA A 397 -3.53 -31.08 15.86
CA ALA A 397 -3.21 -30.48 14.56
C ALA A 397 -3.40 -28.96 14.59
N ILE A 398 -4.48 -28.47 15.21
CA ILE A 398 -4.74 -27.05 15.40
C ILE A 398 -3.62 -26.42 16.24
N HIS A 399 -3.27 -27.01 17.39
CA HIS A 399 -2.22 -26.47 18.27
C HIS A 399 -0.85 -26.39 17.57
N GLU A 400 -0.49 -27.41 16.79
CA GLU A 400 0.78 -27.42 16.05
C GLU A 400 0.83 -26.35 14.96
N ILE A 401 -0.27 -26.18 14.20
CA ILE A 401 -0.32 -25.21 13.12
C ILE A 401 -0.43 -23.80 13.67
N ASP A 402 -1.21 -23.56 14.72
CA ASP A 402 -1.32 -22.27 15.38
C ASP A 402 0.01 -21.86 16.05
N MET A 403 0.75 -22.83 16.65
CA MET A 403 2.09 -22.55 17.16
C MET A 403 3.04 -22.12 16.03
N LEU A 404 3.03 -22.86 14.92
CA LEU A 404 3.88 -22.54 13.77
C LEU A 404 3.48 -21.19 13.17
N LYS A 405 2.19 -20.91 13.05
CA LYS A 405 1.67 -19.62 12.61
C LYS A 405 2.12 -18.47 13.52
N ALA A 406 1.99 -18.63 14.85
CA ALA A 406 2.41 -17.61 15.80
C ALA A 406 3.93 -17.33 15.73
N MET A 407 4.76 -18.35 15.48
CA MET A 407 6.20 -18.17 15.28
C MET A 407 6.50 -17.37 13.98
N TYR A 408 5.75 -17.62 12.91
CA TYR A 408 5.87 -16.86 11.68
C TYR A 408 5.29 -15.45 11.81
N ASP A 409 4.19 -15.26 12.55
CA ASP A 409 3.64 -13.94 12.86
C ASP A 409 4.65 -13.09 13.64
N LEU A 410 5.36 -13.71 14.60
CA LEU A 410 6.44 -13.06 15.35
C LEU A 410 7.62 -12.68 14.43
N LYS A 411 8.04 -13.58 13.53
CA LYS A 411 9.05 -13.27 12.51
C LYS A 411 8.60 -12.12 11.61
N PHE A 412 7.35 -12.13 11.21
CA PHE A 412 6.74 -11.10 10.37
C PHE A 412 6.69 -9.74 11.07
N SER A 413 6.47 -9.68 12.40
CA SER A 413 6.45 -8.43 13.15
C SER A 413 7.79 -7.67 13.15
N HIS A 414 8.89 -8.32 12.76
CA HIS A 414 10.24 -7.75 12.59
C HIS A 414 10.63 -7.56 11.13
N ASN A 415 9.82 -8.07 10.18
CA ASN A 415 10.15 -8.14 8.75
C ASN A 415 11.47 -8.89 8.47
N GLU A 416 11.60 -10.08 9.09
CA GLU A 416 12.72 -11.02 8.90
C GLU A 416 12.32 -12.23 8.05
#